data_11eb4678ac2e15b75164783526a4a161
#
_entry.id   11eb4678ac2e15b75164783526a4a161
#
_cell.length_a   1.000
_cell.length_b   1.000
_cell.length_c   1.000
_cell.angle_alpha   90.00
_cell.angle_beta   90.00
_cell.angle_gamma   90.00
#
_symmetry.space_group_name_H-M   'P 1'
#
loop_
_entity.id
_entity.type
_entity.pdbx_description
1 polymer ?
#
loop_
_entity_poly.entity_id
_entity_poly.type
_entity_poly.pdbx_seq_one_letter_code
_entity_poly.pdbx_strand_id
1 'polypeptide(L)'
;MFWDYLSNNPESVHQVMILMGDRGIPDGYRFMHGYAGHTLKLVNKEGQWVYGQMHMKSKQGTKFLTQEESKTKSPDYSQKDLFGAIDRGECPSWTVEWQTMTAKEAEELWEKQKINIFDLTHVWPHKQFPLRKVGEFTLNENAKNYFAEIEQAAFNPAHMVPGIEPSADPVLQSRLFSYPDAHRHRVGVNYQQLPVNAARTSYRIGNFQRDGNMAFYNQGSRPNYLSSIEPIRFKDRAVDLDKVHGDFTSNAVTFLSEIRPEDFNAPRALWERVWDEKARERFVSNVSGHMSTCTKKEILKRQIAIFREVSPDIAKRIEKATGIEGYDGIANIRFNGTHNGMTKNDDLKNANGMSKRVGGGALANNGAPVKGMHKSQSHETAGTNGTRVNGSNGASNGH
;
A
#
# COMPACT_ATOMS: atom_id res chain seq x y z
N MET A 1 -18.45 1.82 -16.09
CA MET A 1 -17.71 2.10 -14.85
C MET A 1 -16.20 2.14 -15.06
N PHE A 2 -15.54 1.09 -15.59
CA PHE A 2 -14.07 1.02 -15.69
C PHE A 2 -13.43 2.25 -16.35
N TRP A 3 -13.74 2.51 -17.62
CA TRP A 3 -13.18 3.69 -18.31
C TRP A 3 -13.65 5.03 -17.77
N ASP A 4 -14.84 5.09 -17.18
CA ASP A 4 -15.34 6.33 -16.57
C ASP A 4 -14.50 6.70 -15.35
N TYR A 5 -14.23 5.73 -14.48
CA TYR A 5 -13.34 5.93 -13.34
C TYR A 5 -11.93 6.35 -13.79
N LEU A 6 -11.31 5.58 -14.69
CA LEU A 6 -9.94 5.82 -15.14
C LEU A 6 -9.78 7.14 -15.87
N SER A 7 -10.77 7.56 -16.66
CA SER A 7 -10.74 8.86 -17.36
C SER A 7 -10.87 10.06 -16.42
N ASN A 8 -11.27 9.85 -15.18
CA ASN A 8 -11.30 10.88 -14.14
C ASN A 8 -10.09 10.81 -13.19
N ASN A 9 -9.21 9.80 -13.32
CA ASN A 9 -8.04 9.59 -12.49
C ASN A 9 -6.80 9.35 -13.36
N PRO A 10 -6.25 10.39 -13.99
CA PRO A 10 -5.14 10.28 -14.95
C PRO A 10 -3.87 9.65 -14.38
N GLU A 11 -3.63 9.78 -13.07
CA GLU A 11 -2.53 9.14 -12.35
C GLU A 11 -2.55 7.60 -12.49
N SER A 12 -3.69 7.03 -12.83
CA SER A 12 -3.85 5.59 -13.08
C SER A 12 -3.21 5.11 -14.39
N VAL A 13 -2.82 6.01 -15.30
CA VAL A 13 -2.45 5.66 -16.68
C VAL A 13 -1.30 4.67 -16.77
N HIS A 14 -0.29 4.79 -15.90
CA HIS A 14 0.83 3.84 -15.88
C HIS A 14 0.36 2.42 -15.55
N GLN A 15 -0.45 2.27 -14.51
CA GLN A 15 -1.03 0.98 -14.14
C GLN A 15 -1.98 0.43 -15.22
N VAL A 16 -2.77 1.29 -15.86
CA VAL A 16 -3.63 0.91 -16.99
C VAL A 16 -2.80 0.37 -18.16
N MET A 17 -1.68 1.00 -18.47
CA MET A 17 -0.79 0.52 -19.52
C MET A 17 -0.17 -0.84 -19.18
N ILE A 18 0.25 -1.06 -17.94
CA ILE A 18 0.75 -2.37 -17.49
C ILE A 18 -0.37 -3.43 -17.58
N LEU A 19 -1.57 -3.09 -17.11
CA LEU A 19 -2.71 -4.01 -17.08
C LEU A 19 -3.17 -4.42 -18.48
N MET A 20 -3.23 -3.46 -19.41
CA MET A 20 -3.67 -3.70 -20.79
C MET A 20 -2.52 -4.16 -21.71
N GLY A 21 -1.29 -4.13 -21.24
CA GLY A 21 -0.12 -4.67 -21.93
C GLY A 21 0.05 -6.18 -21.69
N ASP A 22 1.14 -6.72 -22.20
CA ASP A 22 1.51 -8.14 -22.10
C ASP A 22 1.53 -8.65 -20.65
N ARG A 23 1.97 -7.82 -19.72
CA ARG A 23 2.07 -8.18 -18.29
C ARG A 23 0.72 -8.38 -17.62
N GLY A 24 -0.37 -7.91 -18.21
CA GLY A 24 -1.73 -8.12 -17.71
C GLY A 24 -2.29 -9.51 -17.99
N ILE A 25 -1.66 -10.26 -18.91
CA ILE A 25 -2.09 -11.63 -19.28
C ILE A 25 -0.87 -12.58 -19.18
N PRO A 26 -0.33 -12.81 -17.98
CA PRO A 26 0.82 -13.70 -17.81
C PRO A 26 0.45 -15.16 -18.13
N ASP A 27 1.40 -15.91 -18.65
CA ASP A 27 1.27 -17.35 -18.91
C ASP A 27 1.49 -18.18 -17.65
N GLY A 28 0.73 -17.86 -16.60
CA GLY A 28 0.80 -18.49 -15.29
C GLY A 28 1.63 -17.70 -14.27
N TYR A 29 1.44 -18.04 -12.99
CA TYR A 29 2.10 -17.34 -11.86
C TYR A 29 3.62 -17.44 -11.87
N ARG A 30 4.17 -18.52 -12.42
CA ARG A 30 5.63 -18.74 -12.50
C ARG A 30 6.37 -17.67 -13.31
N PHE A 31 5.67 -17.02 -14.24
CA PHE A 31 6.22 -16.03 -15.17
C PHE A 31 5.87 -14.59 -14.78
N MET A 32 5.44 -14.38 -13.54
CA MET A 32 5.14 -13.07 -13.00
C MET A 32 6.26 -12.57 -12.07
N HIS A 33 6.60 -11.30 -12.18
CA HIS A 33 7.33 -10.59 -11.14
C HIS A 33 6.39 -10.15 -10.03
N GLY A 34 6.90 -10.07 -8.80
CA GLY A 34 6.21 -9.46 -7.67
C GLY A 34 6.82 -8.11 -7.32
N TYR A 35 5.98 -7.20 -6.87
CA TYR A 35 6.41 -5.87 -6.42
C TYR A 35 5.68 -5.50 -5.15
N ALA A 36 6.41 -5.08 -4.13
CA ALA A 36 5.79 -4.37 -3.01
C ALA A 36 5.40 -2.97 -3.52
N GLY A 37 4.10 -2.68 -3.56
CA GLY A 37 3.63 -1.37 -4.00
C GLY A 37 3.94 -0.26 -2.99
N HIS A 38 4.12 -0.62 -1.73
CA HIS A 38 4.33 0.32 -0.63
C HIS A 38 5.79 0.57 -0.34
N THR A 39 6.06 1.77 0.14
CA THR A 39 7.31 2.11 0.81
C THR A 39 7.27 1.60 2.24
N LEU A 40 8.30 0.86 2.65
CA LEU A 40 8.49 0.36 4.01
C LEU A 40 9.66 1.08 4.67
N LYS A 41 9.79 0.98 5.99
CA LYS A 41 10.99 1.34 6.73
C LYS A 41 11.79 0.07 7.03
N LEU A 42 13.08 0.10 6.76
CA LEU A 42 14.03 -0.94 7.13
C LEU A 42 14.87 -0.43 8.29
N VAL A 43 14.71 -1.03 9.46
CA VAL A 43 15.27 -0.55 10.72
C VAL A 43 16.30 -1.54 11.24
N ASN A 44 17.51 -1.09 11.50
CA ASN A 44 18.56 -1.93 12.08
C ASN A 44 18.46 -2.02 13.61
N LYS A 45 19.36 -2.77 14.23
CA LYS A 45 19.35 -2.98 15.69
C LYS A 45 19.68 -1.72 16.49
N GLU A 46 20.40 -0.77 15.90
CA GLU A 46 20.74 0.53 16.46
C GLU A 46 19.58 1.55 16.35
N GLY A 47 18.49 1.18 15.66
CA GLY A 47 17.34 2.06 15.42
C GLY A 47 17.51 2.98 14.22
N GLN A 48 18.61 2.92 13.49
CA GLN A 48 18.77 3.64 12.23
C GLN A 48 17.88 3.01 11.17
N TRP A 49 17.33 3.82 10.27
CA TRP A 49 16.40 3.32 9.27
C TRP A 49 16.59 3.98 7.91
N VAL A 50 16.12 3.27 6.89
CA VAL A 50 15.99 3.75 5.52
C VAL A 50 14.62 3.34 4.98
N TYR A 51 14.15 4.04 3.97
CA TYR A 51 13.01 3.56 3.18
C TYR A 51 13.43 2.41 2.27
N GLY A 52 12.50 1.52 2.00
CA GLY A 52 12.73 0.37 1.13
C GLY A 52 11.51 -0.06 0.34
N GLN A 53 11.75 -0.50 -0.91
CA GLN A 53 10.76 -1.20 -1.72
C GLN A 53 11.32 -2.54 -2.16
N MET A 54 10.53 -3.60 -2.00
CA MET A 54 10.91 -4.97 -2.34
C MET A 54 10.41 -5.36 -3.73
N HIS A 55 11.27 -5.99 -4.49
CA HIS A 55 10.96 -6.55 -5.80
C HIS A 55 11.29 -8.05 -5.81
N MET A 56 10.42 -8.83 -6.42
CA MET A 56 10.62 -10.28 -6.62
C MET A 56 10.66 -10.57 -8.10
N LYS A 57 11.83 -10.89 -8.62
CA LYS A 57 12.04 -11.14 -10.04
C LYS A 57 12.03 -12.63 -10.36
N SER A 58 11.06 -13.07 -11.18
CA SER A 58 11.00 -14.46 -11.61
C SER A 58 12.26 -14.88 -12.34
N LYS A 59 12.88 -15.96 -11.90
CA LYS A 59 14.05 -16.56 -12.57
C LYS A 59 13.66 -17.35 -13.82
N GLN A 60 12.36 -17.64 -13.99
CA GLN A 60 11.79 -18.28 -15.18
C GLN A 60 11.60 -17.27 -16.34
N GLY A 61 11.88 -15.98 -16.08
CA GLY A 61 11.58 -14.89 -17.00
C GLY A 61 10.09 -14.52 -17.01
N THR A 62 9.70 -13.77 -18.03
CA THR A 62 8.30 -13.38 -18.25
C THR A 62 7.76 -14.03 -19.50
N LYS A 63 6.54 -14.57 -19.40
CA LYS A 63 5.76 -15.07 -20.53
C LYS A 63 4.35 -14.53 -20.43
N PHE A 64 3.70 -14.36 -21.54
CA PHE A 64 2.33 -13.86 -21.60
C PHE A 64 1.52 -14.61 -22.67
N LEU A 65 0.22 -14.57 -22.51
CA LEU A 65 -0.75 -15.09 -23.49
C LEU A 65 -1.23 -13.94 -24.37
N THR A 66 -1.66 -14.26 -25.56
CA THR A 66 -2.49 -13.35 -26.34
C THR A 66 -3.93 -13.35 -25.82
N GLN A 67 -4.73 -12.34 -26.22
CA GLN A 67 -6.15 -12.30 -25.87
C GLN A 67 -6.90 -13.55 -26.37
N GLU A 68 -6.58 -14.05 -27.55
CA GLU A 68 -7.17 -15.24 -28.14
C GLU A 68 -6.82 -16.48 -27.35
N GLU A 69 -5.55 -16.66 -27.00
CA GLU A 69 -5.09 -17.78 -26.18
C GLU A 69 -5.73 -17.74 -24.79
N SER A 70 -5.82 -16.57 -24.16
CA SER A 70 -6.40 -16.43 -22.83
C SER A 70 -7.86 -16.86 -22.75
N LYS A 71 -8.64 -16.62 -23.80
CA LYS A 71 -10.06 -17.04 -23.89
C LYS A 71 -10.24 -18.57 -23.91
N THR A 72 -9.21 -19.29 -24.28
CA THR A 72 -9.23 -20.77 -24.33
C THR A 72 -8.80 -21.42 -23.02
N LYS A 73 -8.26 -20.67 -22.08
CA LYS A 73 -7.79 -21.18 -20.81
C LYS A 73 -8.91 -21.26 -19.77
N SER A 74 -8.80 -22.23 -18.87
CA SER A 74 -9.72 -22.30 -17.75
C SER A 74 -9.44 -21.15 -16.76
N PRO A 75 -10.44 -20.72 -15.95
CA PRO A 75 -10.22 -19.72 -14.90
C PRO A 75 -9.09 -20.08 -13.92
N ASP A 76 -8.88 -21.36 -13.67
CA ASP A 76 -7.86 -21.87 -12.74
C ASP A 76 -6.52 -22.20 -13.42
N TYR A 77 -6.31 -21.78 -14.66
CA TYR A 77 -5.14 -22.13 -15.44
C TYR A 77 -3.83 -21.86 -14.72
N SER A 78 -3.64 -20.65 -14.18
CA SER A 78 -2.40 -20.25 -13.53
C SER A 78 -2.10 -21.04 -12.26
N GLN A 79 -3.16 -21.40 -11.51
CA GLN A 79 -3.05 -22.22 -10.30
C GLN A 79 -2.71 -23.66 -10.65
N LYS A 80 -3.38 -24.23 -11.66
CA LYS A 80 -3.11 -25.58 -12.15
C LYS A 80 -1.70 -25.71 -12.70
N ASP A 81 -1.21 -24.69 -13.42
CA ASP A 81 0.15 -24.65 -13.94
C ASP A 81 1.18 -24.65 -12.80
N LEU A 82 1.02 -23.79 -11.79
CA LEU A 82 1.93 -23.72 -10.65
C LEU A 82 1.96 -25.02 -9.86
N PHE A 83 0.78 -25.54 -9.51
CA PHE A 83 0.65 -26.79 -8.76
C PHE A 83 1.30 -27.96 -9.51
N GLY A 84 0.97 -28.12 -10.78
CA GLY A 84 1.51 -29.19 -11.62
C GLY A 84 3.03 -29.06 -11.86
N ALA A 85 3.55 -27.86 -11.95
CA ALA A 85 4.99 -27.64 -12.08
C ALA A 85 5.76 -28.08 -10.82
N ILE A 86 5.26 -27.72 -9.64
CA ILE A 86 5.88 -28.14 -8.36
C ILE A 86 5.78 -29.66 -8.22
N ASP A 87 4.65 -30.26 -8.57
CA ASP A 87 4.43 -31.70 -8.50
C ASP A 87 5.40 -32.50 -9.40
N ARG A 88 5.78 -31.93 -10.55
CA ARG A 88 6.80 -32.49 -11.44
C ARG A 88 8.24 -32.18 -11.05
N GLY A 89 8.46 -31.44 -9.98
CA GLY A 89 9.79 -31.00 -9.55
C GLY A 89 10.34 -29.75 -10.29
N GLU A 90 9.53 -29.10 -11.13
CA GLU A 90 9.86 -27.85 -11.82
C GLU A 90 9.61 -26.64 -10.91
N CYS A 91 10.30 -26.59 -9.78
CA CYS A 91 10.06 -25.62 -8.72
C CYS A 91 10.42 -24.20 -9.13
N PRO A 92 9.45 -23.28 -9.27
CA PRO A 92 9.74 -21.92 -9.68
C PRO A 92 10.39 -21.12 -8.55
N SER A 93 11.27 -20.20 -8.93
CA SER A 93 12.02 -19.37 -7.97
C SER A 93 12.10 -17.90 -8.40
N TRP A 94 12.30 -17.04 -7.41
CA TRP A 94 12.41 -15.60 -7.58
C TRP A 94 13.61 -15.04 -6.84
N THR A 95 14.28 -14.10 -7.48
CA THR A 95 15.30 -13.28 -6.81
C THR A 95 14.58 -12.17 -6.05
N VAL A 96 14.93 -11.99 -4.77
CA VAL A 96 14.44 -10.90 -3.94
C VAL A 96 15.44 -9.75 -3.99
N GLU A 97 14.97 -8.59 -4.36
CA GLU A 97 15.76 -7.37 -4.50
C GLU A 97 15.14 -6.22 -3.73
N TRP A 98 15.96 -5.33 -3.18
CA TRP A 98 15.52 -4.12 -2.53
C TRP A 98 16.07 -2.87 -3.22
N GLN A 99 15.21 -1.86 -3.38
CA GLN A 99 15.62 -0.48 -3.52
C GLN A 99 15.60 0.15 -2.13
N THR A 100 16.61 0.95 -1.81
CA THR A 100 16.70 1.64 -0.53
C THR A 100 16.95 3.12 -0.73
N MET A 101 16.46 3.96 0.19
CA MET A 101 16.53 5.39 0.14
C MET A 101 16.57 5.96 1.57
N THR A 102 17.47 6.87 1.85
CA THR A 102 17.49 7.59 3.13
C THR A 102 16.36 8.63 3.19
N ALA A 103 16.02 9.09 4.38
CA ALA A 103 15.05 10.17 4.58
C ALA A 103 15.42 11.42 3.77
N LYS A 104 16.69 11.83 3.82
CA LYS A 104 17.19 12.99 3.06
C LYS A 104 17.05 12.83 1.56
N GLU A 105 17.37 11.66 1.02
CA GLU A 105 17.21 11.37 -0.41
C GLU A 105 15.74 11.42 -0.83
N ALA A 106 14.81 11.00 0.05
CA ALA A 106 13.38 11.09 -0.20
C ALA A 106 12.90 12.55 -0.28
N GLU A 107 13.38 13.41 0.62
CA GLU A 107 13.11 14.85 0.59
C GLU A 107 13.65 15.49 -0.71
N GLU A 108 14.90 15.19 -1.04
CA GLU A 108 15.52 15.68 -2.27
C GLU A 108 14.82 15.21 -3.54
N LEU A 109 14.34 13.98 -3.57
CA LEU A 109 13.58 13.42 -4.69
C LEU A 109 12.25 14.17 -4.90
N TRP A 110 11.56 14.45 -3.80
CA TRP A 110 10.35 15.26 -3.81
C TRP A 110 10.61 16.70 -4.27
N GLU A 111 11.62 17.35 -3.72
CA GLU A 111 11.94 18.75 -4.04
C GLU A 111 12.34 18.92 -5.50
N LYS A 112 13.23 18.04 -6.00
CA LYS A 112 13.85 18.17 -7.30
C LYS A 112 13.05 17.56 -8.45
N GLN A 113 12.35 16.43 -8.19
CA GLN A 113 11.71 15.63 -9.23
C GLN A 113 10.20 15.46 -9.03
N LYS A 114 9.65 15.98 -7.92
CA LYS A 114 8.24 15.88 -7.56
C LYS A 114 7.74 14.43 -7.45
N ILE A 115 8.64 13.50 -7.18
CA ILE A 115 8.29 12.09 -6.93
C ILE A 115 8.01 11.90 -5.44
N ASN A 116 6.77 11.60 -5.10
CA ASN A 116 6.34 11.26 -3.75
C ASN A 116 6.53 9.75 -3.51
N ILE A 117 7.37 9.39 -2.56
CA ILE A 117 7.65 7.99 -2.23
C ILE A 117 6.48 7.26 -1.56
N PHE A 118 5.49 7.99 -1.07
CA PHE A 118 4.27 7.44 -0.47
C PHE A 118 3.10 7.37 -1.47
N ASP A 119 3.31 7.82 -2.70
CA ASP A 119 2.36 7.73 -3.79
C ASP A 119 2.60 6.45 -4.58
N LEU A 120 1.62 5.54 -4.58
CA LEU A 120 1.71 4.24 -5.27
C LEU A 120 1.79 4.37 -6.80
N THR A 121 1.44 5.52 -7.35
CA THR A 121 1.51 5.78 -8.79
C THR A 121 2.91 6.19 -9.24
N HIS A 122 3.78 6.55 -8.31
CA HIS A 122 5.15 6.95 -8.58
C HIS A 122 6.12 5.77 -8.54
N VAL A 123 7.12 5.82 -9.42
CA VAL A 123 8.18 4.80 -9.51
C VAL A 123 9.51 5.40 -9.09
N TRP A 124 10.23 4.71 -8.21
CA TRP A 124 11.57 5.12 -7.82
C TRP A 124 12.56 4.95 -9.00
N PRO A 125 13.32 6.00 -9.35
CA PRO A 125 14.26 5.92 -10.48
C PRO A 125 15.36 4.88 -10.24
N HIS A 126 15.39 3.80 -11.02
CA HIS A 126 16.34 2.69 -10.84
C HIS A 126 17.81 3.11 -11.01
N LYS A 127 18.09 4.17 -11.77
CA LYS A 127 19.45 4.69 -11.93
C LYS A 127 19.98 5.36 -10.66
N GLN A 128 19.09 6.01 -9.90
CA GLN A 128 19.44 6.68 -8.64
C GLN A 128 19.38 5.71 -7.46
N PHE A 129 18.37 4.83 -7.46
CA PHE A 129 18.13 3.83 -6.42
C PHE A 129 18.15 2.44 -7.06
N PRO A 130 19.34 1.86 -7.24
CA PRO A 130 19.47 0.57 -7.92
C PRO A 130 18.92 -0.57 -7.08
N LEU A 131 18.38 -1.57 -7.76
CA LEU A 131 17.98 -2.83 -7.14
C LEU A 131 19.21 -3.59 -6.62
N ARG A 132 19.15 -4.04 -5.38
CA ARG A 132 20.19 -4.83 -4.72
C ARG A 132 19.62 -6.20 -4.36
N LYS A 133 20.23 -7.24 -4.90
CA LYS A 133 19.86 -8.62 -4.58
C LYS A 133 20.15 -8.89 -3.09
N VAL A 134 19.15 -9.40 -2.37
CA VAL A 134 19.25 -9.77 -0.96
C VAL A 134 18.99 -11.26 -0.71
N GLY A 135 18.37 -11.95 -1.65
CA GLY A 135 18.08 -13.35 -1.51
C GLY A 135 17.31 -13.95 -2.68
N GLU A 136 16.87 -15.17 -2.48
CA GLU A 136 16.02 -15.92 -3.39
C GLU A 136 15.01 -16.73 -2.60
N PHE A 137 13.86 -17.01 -3.18
CA PHE A 137 12.93 -18.01 -2.67
C PHE A 137 12.46 -18.92 -3.78
N THR A 138 12.10 -20.14 -3.41
CA THR A 138 11.62 -21.18 -4.32
C THR A 138 10.33 -21.76 -3.77
N LEU A 139 9.33 -21.95 -4.62
CA LEU A 139 8.13 -22.68 -4.27
C LEU A 139 8.35 -24.16 -4.65
N ASN A 140 8.61 -24.99 -3.65
CA ASN A 140 9.08 -26.37 -3.83
C ASN A 140 8.18 -27.42 -3.18
N GLU A 141 7.08 -27.03 -2.57
CA GLU A 141 6.12 -27.94 -1.93
C GLU A 141 4.69 -27.45 -2.16
N ASN A 142 3.84 -28.33 -2.64
CA ASN A 142 2.41 -28.10 -2.74
C ASN A 142 1.70 -28.28 -1.39
N ALA A 143 0.57 -27.61 -1.20
CA ALA A 143 -0.28 -27.84 -0.05
C ALA A 143 -0.78 -29.31 -0.01
N LYS A 144 -0.75 -29.92 1.19
CA LYS A 144 -1.29 -31.27 1.43
C LYS A 144 -2.80 -31.25 1.68
N ASN A 145 -3.27 -30.19 2.30
CA ASN A 145 -4.68 -29.91 2.50
C ASN A 145 -4.97 -28.48 2.07
N TYR A 146 -5.55 -28.32 0.89
CA TYR A 146 -5.79 -27.01 0.30
C TYR A 146 -6.66 -26.12 1.16
N PHE A 147 -7.71 -26.65 1.78
CA PHE A 147 -8.58 -25.89 2.68
C PHE A 147 -7.82 -25.39 3.92
N ALA A 148 -7.12 -26.26 4.61
CA ALA A 148 -6.42 -25.91 5.85
C ALA A 148 -5.24 -24.98 5.64
N GLU A 149 -4.49 -25.15 4.55
CA GLU A 149 -3.21 -24.49 4.34
C GLU A 149 -3.28 -23.29 3.39
N ILE A 150 -4.29 -23.23 2.51
CA ILE A 150 -4.43 -22.18 1.50
C ILE A 150 -5.69 -21.35 1.70
N GLU A 151 -6.88 -21.97 1.78
CA GLU A 151 -8.12 -21.20 1.88
C GLU A 151 -8.23 -20.45 3.22
N GLN A 152 -7.65 -20.98 4.29
CA GLN A 152 -7.59 -20.32 5.61
C GLN A 152 -6.38 -19.43 5.79
N ALA A 153 -5.45 -19.37 4.83
CA ALA A 153 -4.32 -18.45 4.90
C ALA A 153 -4.80 -16.99 4.92
N ALA A 154 -4.25 -16.20 5.83
CA ALA A 154 -4.69 -14.85 6.11
C ALA A 154 -3.49 -13.89 6.13
N PHE A 155 -3.03 -13.49 4.94
CA PHE A 155 -1.96 -12.51 4.81
C PHE A 155 -2.40 -11.14 5.32
N ASN A 156 -1.50 -10.46 6.04
CA ASN A 156 -1.81 -9.20 6.67
C ASN A 156 -0.58 -8.28 6.64
N PRO A 157 -0.68 -7.07 6.08
CA PRO A 157 0.43 -6.11 6.07
C PRO A 157 0.92 -5.73 7.47
N ALA A 158 0.08 -5.86 8.50
CA ALA A 158 0.47 -5.60 9.88
C ALA A 158 1.38 -6.69 10.49
N HIS A 159 1.49 -7.86 9.85
CA HIS A 159 2.34 -8.96 10.30
C HIS A 159 3.77 -8.81 9.79
N MET A 160 4.40 -7.69 10.11
CA MET A 160 5.79 -7.40 9.75
C MET A 160 6.76 -8.08 10.73
N VAL A 161 7.89 -8.50 10.21
CA VAL A 161 8.98 -9.07 11.02
C VAL A 161 9.82 -7.95 11.63
N PRO A 162 10.55 -8.21 12.76
CA PRO A 162 11.48 -7.23 13.32
C PRO A 162 12.47 -6.72 12.27
N GLY A 163 12.63 -5.40 12.20
CA GLY A 163 13.47 -4.73 11.22
C GLY A 163 12.72 -4.25 9.98
N ILE A 164 11.47 -4.62 9.80
CA ILE A 164 10.58 -4.05 8.78
C ILE A 164 9.43 -3.33 9.50
N GLU A 165 9.24 -2.06 9.20
CA GLU A 165 8.18 -1.22 9.79
C GLU A 165 7.36 -0.53 8.70
N PRO A 166 6.11 -0.15 8.98
CA PRO A 166 5.30 0.59 8.03
C PRO A 166 5.83 2.02 7.88
N SER A 167 5.75 2.55 6.68
CA SER A 167 5.94 3.98 6.42
C SER A 167 4.64 4.76 6.62
N ALA A 168 4.71 6.07 6.37
CA ALA A 168 3.55 6.95 6.40
C ALA A 168 2.65 6.86 5.14
N ASP A 169 2.92 5.95 4.21
CA ASP A 169 2.06 5.69 3.05
C ASP A 169 0.59 5.52 3.49
N PRO A 170 -0.33 6.41 3.07
CA PRO A 170 -1.71 6.40 3.58
C PRO A 170 -2.46 5.10 3.24
N VAL A 171 -2.18 4.52 2.08
CA VAL A 171 -2.81 3.26 1.66
C VAL A 171 -2.27 2.11 2.51
N LEU A 172 -0.97 2.07 2.79
CA LEU A 172 -0.40 1.09 3.71
C LEU A 172 -1.00 1.23 5.11
N GLN A 173 -1.09 2.46 5.63
CA GLN A 173 -1.67 2.74 6.95
C GLN A 173 -3.12 2.23 7.05
N SER A 174 -3.94 2.45 6.03
CA SER A 174 -5.31 1.91 5.99
C SER A 174 -5.34 0.38 5.92
N ARG A 175 -4.40 -0.24 5.23
CA ARG A 175 -4.28 -1.69 5.11
C ARG A 175 -3.86 -2.38 6.42
N LEU A 176 -3.17 -1.70 7.32
CA LEU A 176 -2.74 -2.27 8.60
C LEU A 176 -3.91 -2.71 9.47
N PHE A 177 -5.06 -2.05 9.38
CA PHE A 177 -6.27 -2.42 10.16
C PHE A 177 -7.34 -3.11 9.31
N SER A 178 -7.44 -2.82 8.01
CA SER A 178 -8.50 -3.39 7.17
C SER A 178 -8.36 -4.90 6.96
N TYR A 179 -7.13 -5.41 6.82
CA TYR A 179 -6.91 -6.85 6.66
C TYR A 179 -7.20 -7.64 7.93
N PRO A 180 -6.78 -7.23 9.13
CA PRO A 180 -7.20 -7.90 10.35
C PRO A 180 -8.72 -7.95 10.53
N ASP A 181 -9.42 -6.87 10.19
CA ASP A 181 -10.88 -6.82 10.25
C ASP A 181 -11.52 -7.81 9.26
N ALA A 182 -11.10 -7.75 8.00
CA ALA A 182 -11.60 -8.67 6.97
C ALA A 182 -11.37 -10.15 7.32
N HIS A 183 -10.22 -10.49 7.90
CA HIS A 183 -9.90 -11.87 8.25
C HIS A 183 -10.64 -12.36 9.50
N ARG A 184 -10.95 -11.48 10.44
CA ARG A 184 -11.86 -11.85 11.56
C ARG A 184 -13.24 -12.23 11.04
N HIS A 185 -13.72 -11.54 10.02
CA HIS A 185 -14.99 -11.88 9.35
C HIS A 185 -14.87 -13.15 8.51
N ARG A 186 -13.86 -13.23 7.63
CA ARG A 186 -13.70 -14.32 6.66
C ARG A 186 -13.33 -15.65 7.29
N VAL A 187 -12.41 -15.66 8.24
CA VAL A 187 -11.83 -16.87 8.83
C VAL A 187 -12.30 -17.09 10.27
N GLY A 188 -12.39 -16.03 11.07
CA GLY A 188 -12.81 -16.07 12.46
C GLY A 188 -11.90 -15.25 13.37
N VAL A 189 -12.37 -14.94 14.58
CA VAL A 189 -11.67 -14.04 15.53
C VAL A 189 -10.27 -14.54 15.92
N ASN A 190 -10.08 -15.85 15.96
CA ASN A 190 -8.80 -16.48 16.31
C ASN A 190 -8.01 -17.02 15.10
N TYR A 191 -8.20 -16.43 13.92
CA TYR A 191 -7.51 -16.84 12.70
C TYR A 191 -5.98 -16.88 12.82
N GLN A 192 -5.39 -16.04 13.68
CA GLN A 192 -3.95 -16.00 13.92
C GLN A 192 -3.43 -17.21 14.74
N GLN A 193 -4.32 -18.01 15.33
CA GLN A 193 -3.95 -19.23 16.04
C GLN A 193 -3.94 -20.47 15.13
N LEU A 194 -4.48 -20.35 13.92
CA LEU A 194 -4.43 -21.44 12.94
C LEU A 194 -2.97 -21.73 12.54
N PRO A 195 -2.58 -23.00 12.37
CA PRO A 195 -1.21 -23.36 12.05
C PRO A 195 -0.64 -22.65 10.82
N VAL A 196 -1.47 -22.40 9.81
CA VAL A 196 -1.07 -21.67 8.58
C VAL A 196 -0.78 -20.20 8.84
N ASN A 197 -1.41 -19.58 9.84
CA ASN A 197 -1.30 -18.15 10.15
C ASN A 197 -0.44 -17.86 11.38
N ALA A 198 -0.17 -18.88 12.19
CA ALA A 198 0.59 -18.71 13.42
C ALA A 198 2.05 -18.34 13.13
N ALA A 199 2.58 -17.40 13.92
CA ALA A 199 3.98 -17.03 13.83
C ALA A 199 4.88 -18.22 14.18
N ARG A 200 5.80 -18.54 13.29
CA ARG A 200 6.79 -19.61 13.47
C ARG A 200 8.11 -19.02 13.96
N THR A 201 8.16 -18.67 15.23
CA THR A 201 9.37 -18.14 15.85
C THR A 201 9.81 -19.02 17.02
N SER A 202 11.09 -18.93 17.40
CA SER A 202 11.65 -19.60 18.56
C SER A 202 11.22 -19.01 19.90
N TYR A 203 10.55 -17.87 19.89
CA TYR A 203 10.05 -17.16 21.07
C TYR A 203 8.55 -16.87 20.94
N ARG A 204 7.89 -16.77 22.08
CA ARG A 204 6.46 -16.46 22.13
C ARG A 204 6.22 -15.01 21.66
N ILE A 205 5.33 -14.85 20.68
CA ILE A 205 4.79 -13.54 20.35
C ILE A 205 3.57 -13.30 21.24
N GLY A 206 3.69 -12.32 22.14
CA GLY A 206 2.58 -11.86 22.94
C GLY A 206 1.64 -10.96 22.13
N ASN A 207 0.34 -11.20 22.26
CA ASN A 207 -0.71 -10.33 21.72
C ASN A 207 -1.90 -10.29 22.69
N PHE A 208 -2.94 -9.53 22.38
CA PHE A 208 -4.15 -9.43 23.20
C PHE A 208 -5.28 -10.38 22.77
N GLN A 209 -5.04 -11.22 21.76
CA GLN A 209 -6.03 -12.22 21.31
C GLN A 209 -5.97 -13.44 22.19
N ARG A 210 -6.86 -13.52 23.16
CA ARG A 210 -6.88 -14.58 24.17
C ARG A 210 -8.16 -15.39 24.16
N ASP A 211 -9.28 -14.68 24.08
CA ASP A 211 -10.61 -15.22 24.28
C ASP A 211 -11.42 -15.07 22.98
N GLY A 212 -12.54 -15.74 22.91
CA GLY A 212 -13.43 -15.74 21.76
C GLY A 212 -13.54 -17.11 21.10
N ASN A 213 -14.38 -17.21 20.10
CA ASN A 213 -14.69 -18.46 19.44
C ASN A 213 -13.44 -19.16 18.93
N MET A 214 -13.33 -20.46 19.20
CA MET A 214 -12.24 -21.33 18.77
C MET A 214 -10.85 -20.91 19.31
N ALA A 215 -10.79 -20.20 20.42
CA ALA A 215 -9.53 -19.92 21.10
C ALA A 215 -8.90 -21.23 21.57
N PHE A 216 -7.68 -21.48 21.15
CA PHE A 216 -6.89 -22.64 21.54
C PHE A 216 -5.79 -22.28 22.54
N TYR A 217 -5.17 -21.11 22.34
CA TYR A 217 -4.17 -20.55 23.24
C TYR A 217 -4.68 -19.30 23.93
N ASN A 218 -4.67 -19.30 25.25
CA ASN A 218 -5.07 -18.13 26.03
C ASN A 218 -3.88 -17.28 26.52
N GLN A 219 -2.65 -17.66 26.25
CA GLN A 219 -1.41 -16.95 26.62
C GLN A 219 -1.22 -16.75 28.14
N GLY A 220 -1.85 -17.57 28.97
CA GLY A 220 -1.78 -17.50 30.43
C GLY A 220 -2.84 -16.59 31.04
N SER A 221 -2.72 -16.32 32.34
CA SER A 221 -3.74 -15.66 33.16
C SER A 221 -3.65 -14.11 33.18
N ARG A 222 -2.82 -13.50 32.39
CA ARG A 222 -2.70 -12.03 32.37
C ARG A 222 -3.94 -11.35 31.79
N PRO A 223 -4.20 -10.07 32.12
CA PRO A 223 -5.33 -9.33 31.56
C PRO A 223 -5.18 -9.12 30.04
N ASN A 224 -6.30 -8.91 29.35
CA ASN A 224 -6.36 -8.64 27.90
C ASN A 224 -6.23 -7.15 27.54
N TYR A 225 -5.66 -6.37 28.43
CA TYR A 225 -5.30 -4.95 28.22
C TYR A 225 -3.85 -4.71 28.67
N LEU A 226 -3.33 -3.53 28.39
CA LEU A 226 -1.98 -3.16 28.76
C LEU A 226 -1.88 -2.91 30.27
N SER A 227 -1.51 -3.94 31.03
CA SER A 227 -1.38 -3.87 32.49
C SER A 227 -0.18 -3.03 32.90
N SER A 228 -0.35 -2.20 33.93
CA SER A 228 0.75 -1.46 34.56
C SER A 228 1.62 -2.34 35.48
N ILE A 229 1.08 -3.45 35.95
CA ILE A 229 1.78 -4.39 36.86
C ILE A 229 2.56 -5.43 36.06
N GLU A 230 1.95 -5.96 35.00
CA GLU A 230 2.59 -6.93 34.09
C GLU A 230 2.54 -6.41 32.65
N PRO A 231 3.28 -5.35 32.33
CA PRO A 231 3.21 -4.75 31.02
C PRO A 231 3.80 -5.68 29.95
N ILE A 232 3.19 -5.69 28.76
CA ILE A 232 3.83 -6.23 27.58
C ILE A 232 4.95 -5.30 27.21
N ARG A 233 6.17 -5.81 27.16
CA ARG A 233 7.33 -5.03 26.70
C ARG A 233 7.33 -5.02 25.18
N PHE A 234 7.19 -3.83 24.61
CA PHE A 234 7.46 -3.58 23.21
C PHE A 234 8.91 -3.15 23.06
N LYS A 235 9.51 -3.42 21.90
CA LYS A 235 10.81 -2.85 21.57
C LYS A 235 10.65 -1.34 21.48
N ASP A 236 11.49 -0.61 22.19
CA ASP A 236 11.52 0.85 22.09
C ASP A 236 11.88 1.26 20.68
N ARG A 237 11.09 2.17 20.11
CA ARG A 237 11.38 2.77 18.81
C ARG A 237 12.40 3.87 18.99
N ALA A 238 13.27 4.05 18.01
CA ALA A 238 14.14 5.21 17.90
C ALA A 238 13.30 6.44 17.47
N VAL A 239 12.56 7.03 18.41
CA VAL A 239 11.55 8.07 18.17
C VAL A 239 12.16 9.35 17.57
N ASP A 240 13.44 9.60 17.82
CA ASP A 240 14.05 10.88 17.44
C ASP A 240 14.30 11.03 15.93
N LEU A 241 14.50 9.93 15.22
CA LEU A 241 14.67 9.97 13.77
C LEU A 241 13.39 10.36 13.03
N ASP A 242 12.22 10.05 13.59
CA ASP A 242 10.94 10.39 12.98
C ASP A 242 10.61 11.89 13.09
N LYS A 243 11.15 12.60 14.09
CA LYS A 243 10.92 14.04 14.27
C LYS A 243 11.61 14.89 13.21
N VAL A 244 12.84 14.54 12.86
CA VAL A 244 13.64 15.29 11.86
C VAL A 244 12.97 15.25 10.47
N HIS A 245 12.27 14.18 10.18
CA HIS A 245 11.60 13.96 8.88
C HIS A 245 10.08 14.22 8.93
N GLY A 246 9.59 14.71 10.06
CA GLY A 246 8.15 14.85 10.32
C GLY A 246 7.44 15.82 9.39
N ASP A 247 8.04 16.97 9.12
CA ASP A 247 7.45 18.00 8.25
C ASP A 247 7.29 17.49 6.81
N PHE A 248 8.32 16.84 6.27
CA PHE A 248 8.24 16.21 4.96
C PHE A 248 7.14 15.14 4.94
N THR A 249 7.13 14.24 5.91
CA THR A 249 6.16 13.16 5.99
C THR A 249 4.74 13.71 6.06
N SER A 250 4.50 14.72 6.90
CA SER A 250 3.19 15.38 7.03
C SER A 250 2.75 15.99 5.69
N ASN A 251 3.61 16.74 5.03
CA ASN A 251 3.30 17.35 3.74
C ASN A 251 3.06 16.31 2.65
N ALA A 252 3.88 15.28 2.58
CA ALA A 252 3.78 14.24 1.55
C ALA A 252 2.50 13.41 1.65
N VAL A 253 1.99 13.14 2.87
CA VAL A 253 0.79 12.32 3.07
C VAL A 253 -0.51 13.14 3.07
N THR A 254 -0.45 14.43 3.35
CA THR A 254 -1.61 15.33 3.28
C THR A 254 -1.79 15.99 1.92
N PHE A 255 -0.79 15.83 1.05
CA PHE A 255 -0.84 16.35 -0.30
C PHE A 255 -1.91 15.61 -1.11
N LEU A 256 -2.93 16.35 -1.52
CA LEU A 256 -3.88 15.85 -2.51
C LEU A 256 -3.17 15.82 -3.87
N SER A 257 -3.16 14.67 -4.49
CA SER A 257 -2.49 14.42 -5.76
C SER A 257 -2.94 15.43 -6.82
N GLU A 258 -2.10 16.40 -7.15
CA GLU A 258 -2.28 17.23 -8.33
C GLU A 258 -1.58 16.55 -9.48
N ILE A 259 -2.28 16.37 -10.59
CA ILE A 259 -1.68 15.79 -11.79
C ILE A 259 -0.67 16.77 -12.39
N ARG A 260 0.52 16.27 -12.58
CA ARG A 260 1.67 17.03 -13.09
C ARG A 260 2.24 16.36 -14.34
N PRO A 261 2.97 17.11 -15.18
CA PRO A 261 3.66 16.52 -16.34
C PRO A 261 4.59 15.36 -15.98
N GLU A 262 5.16 15.37 -14.77
CA GLU A 262 6.05 14.33 -14.25
C GLU A 262 5.36 12.98 -14.06
N ASP A 263 4.05 12.96 -13.77
CA ASP A 263 3.24 11.74 -13.61
C ASP A 263 3.18 10.91 -14.89
N PHE A 264 3.39 11.56 -16.05
CA PHE A 264 3.45 10.89 -17.34
C PHE A 264 4.86 10.40 -17.73
N ASN A 265 5.89 10.65 -16.93
CA ASN A 265 7.26 10.24 -17.27
C ASN A 265 7.45 8.72 -17.28
N ALA A 266 6.91 8.02 -16.27
CA ALA A 266 7.01 6.56 -16.19
C ALA A 266 6.23 5.85 -17.32
N PRO A 267 4.94 6.15 -17.59
CA PRO A 267 4.22 5.58 -18.72
C PRO A 267 4.80 5.96 -20.08
N ARG A 268 5.34 7.16 -20.24
CA ARG A 268 6.06 7.57 -21.46
C ARG A 268 7.31 6.73 -21.68
N ALA A 269 8.11 6.51 -20.63
CA ALA A 269 9.27 5.65 -20.71
C ALA A 269 8.91 4.19 -21.03
N LEU A 270 7.79 3.69 -20.51
CA LEU A 270 7.27 2.37 -20.83
C LEU A 270 6.95 2.25 -22.33
N TRP A 271 6.28 3.24 -22.91
CA TRP A 271 5.93 3.28 -24.32
C TRP A 271 7.15 3.39 -25.21
N GLU A 272 8.01 4.38 -24.95
CA GLU A 272 9.08 4.78 -25.87
C GLU A 272 10.34 3.93 -25.79
N ARG A 273 10.65 3.39 -24.59
CA ARG A 273 11.95 2.76 -24.31
C ARG A 273 11.88 1.29 -23.93
N VAL A 274 10.76 0.85 -23.37
CA VAL A 274 10.62 -0.53 -22.85
C VAL A 274 9.89 -1.41 -23.86
N TRP A 275 8.80 -0.93 -24.43
CA TRP A 275 8.02 -1.71 -25.37
C TRP A 275 8.58 -1.66 -26.78
N ASP A 276 8.69 -2.84 -27.41
CA ASP A 276 8.91 -2.95 -28.85
C ASP A 276 7.60 -2.68 -29.64
N GLU A 277 7.68 -2.65 -30.95
CA GLU A 277 6.52 -2.34 -31.78
C GLU A 277 5.40 -3.38 -31.62
N LYS A 278 5.73 -4.66 -31.48
CA LYS A 278 4.74 -5.71 -31.29
C LYS A 278 3.99 -5.58 -29.96
N ALA A 279 4.68 -5.19 -28.88
CA ALA A 279 4.06 -4.90 -27.59
C ALA A 279 3.11 -3.70 -27.66
N ARG A 280 3.51 -2.64 -28.39
CA ARG A 280 2.66 -1.46 -28.64
C ARG A 280 1.39 -1.82 -29.43
N GLU A 281 1.54 -2.62 -30.48
CA GLU A 281 0.41 -3.10 -31.29
C GLU A 281 -0.57 -3.93 -30.44
N ARG A 282 -0.09 -4.86 -29.62
CA ARG A 282 -0.93 -5.65 -28.71
C ARG A 282 -1.63 -4.77 -27.68
N PHE A 283 -0.93 -3.82 -27.09
CA PHE A 283 -1.55 -2.86 -26.18
C PHE A 283 -2.69 -2.08 -26.84
N VAL A 284 -2.46 -1.53 -28.02
CA VAL A 284 -3.49 -0.78 -28.76
C VAL A 284 -4.69 -1.69 -29.08
N SER A 285 -4.45 -2.93 -29.51
CA SER A 285 -5.49 -3.90 -29.77
C SER A 285 -6.31 -4.21 -28.51
N ASN A 286 -5.64 -4.49 -27.38
CA ASN A 286 -6.28 -4.80 -26.11
C ASN A 286 -7.14 -3.64 -25.60
N VAL A 287 -6.59 -2.42 -25.61
CA VAL A 287 -7.30 -1.21 -25.17
C VAL A 287 -8.50 -0.94 -26.07
N SER A 288 -8.30 -0.93 -27.39
CA SER A 288 -9.36 -0.62 -28.34
C SER A 288 -10.49 -1.67 -28.29
N GLY A 289 -10.14 -2.95 -28.17
CA GLY A 289 -11.10 -4.03 -27.99
C GLY A 289 -11.92 -3.87 -26.71
N HIS A 290 -11.28 -3.52 -25.59
CA HIS A 290 -12.00 -3.27 -24.34
C HIS A 290 -12.82 -1.97 -24.38
N MET A 291 -12.33 -0.93 -25.03
CA MET A 291 -13.04 0.34 -25.22
C MET A 291 -14.31 0.16 -26.08
N SER A 292 -14.31 -0.75 -27.03
CA SER A 292 -15.48 -0.98 -27.91
C SER A 292 -16.75 -1.35 -27.16
N THR A 293 -16.63 -1.87 -25.92
CA THR A 293 -17.76 -2.20 -25.05
C THR A 293 -18.38 -0.99 -24.36
N CYS A 294 -17.74 0.18 -24.42
CA CYS A 294 -18.22 1.39 -23.78
C CYS A 294 -19.12 2.20 -24.72
N THR A 295 -20.39 2.35 -24.34
CA THR A 295 -21.39 3.07 -25.15
C THR A 295 -21.29 4.59 -25.07
N LYS A 296 -20.65 5.12 -24.03
CA LYS A 296 -20.53 6.58 -23.81
C LYS A 296 -19.21 7.10 -24.40
N LYS A 297 -19.29 7.64 -25.61
CA LYS A 297 -18.13 8.17 -26.36
C LYS A 297 -17.36 9.25 -25.61
N GLU A 298 -18.05 10.06 -24.81
CA GLU A 298 -17.44 11.12 -24.00
C GLU A 298 -16.37 10.57 -23.04
N ILE A 299 -16.63 9.43 -22.42
CA ILE A 299 -15.67 8.74 -21.53
C ILE A 299 -14.42 8.36 -22.31
N LEU A 300 -14.62 7.83 -23.52
CA LEU A 300 -13.51 7.39 -24.36
C LEU A 300 -12.65 8.55 -24.87
N LYS A 301 -13.27 9.69 -25.21
CA LYS A 301 -12.56 10.90 -25.60
C LYS A 301 -11.63 11.41 -24.49
N ARG A 302 -12.11 11.39 -23.24
CA ARG A 302 -11.28 11.73 -22.06
C ARG A 302 -10.11 10.77 -21.89
N GLN A 303 -10.37 9.49 -21.96
CA GLN A 303 -9.31 8.48 -21.77
C GLN A 303 -8.25 8.56 -22.87
N ILE A 304 -8.66 8.83 -24.11
CA ILE A 304 -7.73 9.02 -25.24
C ILE A 304 -6.86 10.28 -25.00
N ALA A 305 -7.44 11.35 -24.43
CA ALA A 305 -6.67 12.53 -24.05
C ALA A 305 -5.60 12.23 -23.01
N ILE A 306 -5.89 11.38 -22.03
CA ILE A 306 -4.89 10.95 -21.05
C ILE A 306 -3.76 10.16 -21.73
N PHE A 307 -4.09 9.27 -22.65
CA PHE A 307 -3.07 8.57 -23.44
C PHE A 307 -2.27 9.51 -24.33
N ARG A 308 -2.85 10.62 -24.80
CA ARG A 308 -2.16 11.66 -25.58
C ARG A 308 -1.09 12.37 -24.75
N GLU A 309 -1.34 12.61 -23.45
CA GLU A 309 -0.32 13.17 -22.54
C GLU A 309 0.87 12.23 -22.33
N VAL A 310 0.64 10.93 -22.40
CA VAL A 310 1.72 9.94 -22.39
C VAL A 310 2.51 10.01 -23.69
N SER A 311 1.83 9.86 -24.84
CA SER A 311 2.41 9.99 -26.17
C SER A 311 1.32 10.25 -27.21
N PRO A 312 1.52 11.24 -28.10
CA PRO A 312 0.62 11.47 -29.24
C PRO A 312 0.45 10.23 -30.15
N ASP A 313 1.47 9.37 -30.23
CA ASP A 313 1.43 8.13 -31.02
C ASP A 313 0.40 7.13 -30.46
N ILE A 314 0.33 6.98 -29.12
CA ILE A 314 -0.68 6.12 -28.48
C ILE A 314 -2.10 6.59 -28.88
N ALA A 315 -2.36 7.88 -28.71
CA ALA A 315 -3.68 8.44 -28.99
C ALA A 315 -4.07 8.22 -30.46
N LYS A 316 -3.19 8.55 -31.41
CA LYS A 316 -3.44 8.34 -32.86
C LYS A 316 -3.76 6.89 -33.21
N ARG A 317 -3.04 5.93 -32.61
CA ARG A 317 -3.28 4.50 -32.86
C ARG A 317 -4.63 4.06 -32.30
N ILE A 318 -5.00 4.52 -31.10
CA ILE A 318 -6.28 4.19 -30.47
C ILE A 318 -7.43 4.89 -31.22
N GLU A 319 -7.28 6.14 -31.63
CA GLU A 319 -8.24 6.88 -32.44
C GLU A 319 -8.53 6.16 -33.75
N LYS A 320 -7.45 5.73 -34.45
CA LYS A 320 -7.58 4.96 -35.69
C LYS A 320 -8.32 3.62 -35.45
N ALA A 321 -8.01 2.93 -34.34
CA ALA A 321 -8.60 1.63 -34.06
C ALA A 321 -10.06 1.71 -33.60
N THR A 322 -10.44 2.79 -32.89
CA THR A 322 -11.78 2.97 -32.32
C THR A 322 -12.70 3.84 -33.18
N GLY A 323 -12.17 4.63 -34.09
CA GLY A 323 -12.90 5.66 -34.84
C GLY A 323 -13.39 6.81 -33.96
N ILE A 324 -12.81 7.02 -32.81
CA ILE A 324 -13.20 8.07 -31.85
C ILE A 324 -12.02 9.02 -31.68
N GLU A 325 -12.23 10.29 -31.99
CA GLU A 325 -11.28 11.35 -31.76
C GLU A 325 -11.30 11.79 -30.30
N GLY A 326 -10.15 11.73 -29.62
CA GLY A 326 -9.96 12.17 -28.25
C GLY A 326 -9.91 13.68 -28.14
N TYR A 327 -10.06 14.21 -26.92
CA TYR A 327 -9.78 15.61 -26.65
C TYR A 327 -8.29 15.93 -26.87
N ASP A 328 -8.02 17.20 -27.18
CA ASP A 328 -6.69 17.70 -27.56
C ASP A 328 -5.70 17.78 -26.39
N GLY A 329 -6.12 17.36 -25.21
CA GLY A 329 -5.35 17.29 -23.98
C GLY A 329 -6.26 17.28 -22.76
N ILE A 330 -5.69 16.90 -21.63
CA ILE A 330 -6.42 16.82 -20.37
C ILE A 330 -6.83 18.17 -19.81
N ALA A 331 -6.10 19.25 -20.17
CA ALA A 331 -6.45 20.63 -19.79
C ALA A 331 -7.82 21.09 -20.33
N ASN A 332 -8.33 20.44 -21.35
CA ASN A 332 -9.60 20.76 -21.99
C ASN A 332 -10.76 19.86 -21.47
N ILE A 333 -10.47 18.95 -20.58
CA ILE A 333 -11.49 18.07 -20.00
C ILE A 333 -12.19 18.81 -18.85
N ARG A 334 -13.49 19.03 -19.00
CA ARG A 334 -14.34 19.50 -17.90
C ARG A 334 -14.79 18.31 -17.09
N PHE A 335 -14.37 18.27 -15.84
CA PHE A 335 -14.89 17.30 -14.88
C PHE A 335 -16.09 17.92 -14.18
N ASN A 336 -17.26 17.33 -14.31
CA ASN A 336 -18.47 17.77 -13.61
C ASN A 336 -18.37 17.31 -12.15
N GLY A 337 -17.94 18.24 -11.30
CA GLY A 337 -18.10 18.15 -9.85
C GLY A 337 -17.09 17.29 -9.11
N THR A 338 -16.53 17.86 -8.09
CA THR A 338 -15.97 17.28 -6.86
C THR A 338 -14.62 16.57 -6.87
N HIS A 339 -14.00 16.26 -7.98
CA HIS A 339 -12.66 15.68 -7.95
C HIS A 339 -11.70 16.41 -8.89
N ASN A 340 -10.64 16.91 -8.31
CA ASN A 340 -9.30 17.24 -8.82
C ASN A 340 -9.23 17.35 -10.35
N GLY A 341 -10.13 18.13 -10.89
CA GLY A 341 -10.14 18.39 -12.31
C GLY A 341 -8.88 19.13 -12.68
N MET A 342 -8.16 18.59 -13.60
CA MET A 342 -7.14 19.32 -14.34
C MET A 342 -7.83 20.37 -15.22
N THR A 343 -8.43 21.36 -14.62
CA THR A 343 -9.02 22.48 -15.34
C THR A 343 -8.18 23.71 -15.09
N LYS A 344 -7.86 24.44 -16.13
CA LYS A 344 -7.33 25.81 -16.04
C LYS A 344 -8.40 26.81 -15.57
N ASN A 345 -9.56 26.35 -15.11
CA ASN A 345 -10.70 27.20 -14.80
C ASN A 345 -10.84 27.46 -13.29
N ASP A 346 -11.64 28.47 -12.97
CA ASP A 346 -11.93 28.96 -11.61
C ASP A 346 -12.41 27.88 -10.61
N ASP A 347 -12.81 26.72 -11.10
CA ASP A 347 -13.15 25.54 -10.28
C ASP A 347 -11.96 24.97 -9.52
N LEU A 348 -10.73 25.08 -10.04
CA LEU A 348 -9.50 24.76 -9.28
C LEU A 348 -9.30 25.70 -8.09
N LYS A 349 -9.65 26.97 -8.22
CA LYS A 349 -9.62 27.91 -7.09
C LYS A 349 -10.65 27.53 -6.03
N ASN A 350 -11.79 27.02 -6.46
CA ASN A 350 -12.85 26.54 -5.57
C ASN A 350 -12.52 25.19 -4.93
N ALA A 351 -11.89 24.27 -5.66
CA ALA A 351 -11.40 23.01 -5.12
C ALA A 351 -10.25 23.22 -4.12
N ASN A 352 -9.31 24.13 -4.41
CA ASN A 352 -8.29 24.54 -3.45
C ASN A 352 -8.90 25.29 -2.25
N GLY A 353 -9.98 26.02 -2.44
CA GLY A 353 -10.77 26.64 -1.38
C GLY A 353 -11.48 25.60 -0.50
N MET A 354 -11.99 24.52 -1.08
CA MET A 354 -12.57 23.38 -0.35
C MET A 354 -11.51 22.55 0.37
N SER A 355 -10.38 22.30 -0.25
CA SER A 355 -9.25 21.61 0.39
C SER A 355 -8.72 22.41 1.60
N LYS A 356 -8.60 23.73 1.46
CA LYS A 356 -8.27 24.61 2.59
C LYS A 356 -9.37 24.61 3.67
N ARG A 357 -10.63 24.45 3.31
CA ARG A 357 -11.73 24.33 4.27
C ARG A 357 -11.78 22.98 4.97
N VAL A 358 -11.46 21.88 4.29
CA VAL A 358 -11.42 20.54 4.87
C VAL A 358 -10.18 20.36 5.71
N GLY A 359 -9.01 20.80 5.25
CA GLY A 359 -7.76 20.76 6.03
C GLY A 359 -7.71 21.74 7.20
N GLY A 360 -8.31 22.92 7.05
CA GLY A 360 -8.38 23.94 8.11
C GLY A 360 -9.61 23.84 9.02
N GLY A 361 -10.70 23.24 8.56
CA GLY A 361 -11.96 23.17 9.29
C GLY A 361 -12.09 22.01 10.26
N ALA A 362 -11.37 20.93 10.03
CA ALA A 362 -11.39 19.76 10.92
C ALA A 362 -10.56 19.94 12.20
N LEU A 363 -9.66 20.93 12.23
CA LEU A 363 -8.83 21.26 13.39
C LEU A 363 -9.12 22.65 13.98
N ALA A 364 -9.88 23.49 13.31
CA ALA A 364 -10.47 24.64 13.93
C ALA A 364 -11.65 24.16 14.77
N ASN A 365 -11.37 23.76 15.99
CA ASN A 365 -12.35 23.65 17.02
C ASN A 365 -13.15 24.96 17.02
N ASN A 366 -14.32 24.96 16.42
CA ASN A 366 -15.33 25.94 16.70
C ASN A 366 -15.79 25.68 18.13
N GLY A 367 -14.95 26.07 19.06
CA GLY A 367 -15.28 26.23 20.46
C GLY A 367 -16.33 27.30 20.57
N ALA A 368 -17.58 26.96 20.23
CA ALA A 368 -18.70 27.62 20.86
C ALA A 368 -18.57 27.36 22.35
N PRO A 369 -18.50 28.38 23.19
CA PRO A 369 -18.38 28.18 24.63
C PRO A 369 -19.62 27.39 25.08
N VAL A 370 -19.43 26.17 25.52
CA VAL A 370 -20.42 25.43 26.27
C VAL A 370 -20.59 26.20 27.59
N LYS A 371 -21.60 27.06 27.64
CA LYS A 371 -22.06 27.65 28.88
C LYS A 371 -22.57 26.51 29.76
N GLY A 372 -21.89 26.23 30.83
CA GLY A 372 -22.35 25.38 31.90
C GLY A 372 -21.52 24.14 32.18
N MET A 373 -20.29 24.30 32.61
CA MET A 373 -19.63 23.37 33.51
C MET A 373 -19.05 24.16 34.69
N HIS A 374 -19.53 23.83 35.86
CA HIS A 374 -19.14 24.42 37.12
C HIS A 374 -17.61 24.37 37.31
N LYS A 375 -17.03 25.54 37.64
CA LYS A 375 -15.72 25.65 38.25
C LYS A 375 -15.76 24.90 39.57
N SER A 376 -15.06 23.81 39.70
CA SER A 376 -14.67 23.29 41.02
C SER A 376 -13.62 24.22 41.61
N GLN A 377 -14.01 24.87 42.70
CA GLN A 377 -13.13 25.69 43.51
C GLN A 377 -12.03 24.81 44.10
N SER A 378 -10.79 25.20 43.90
CA SER A 378 -9.65 24.76 44.69
C SER A 378 -9.79 25.25 46.11
N HIS A 379 -9.99 24.38 47.07
CA HIS A 379 -9.80 24.66 48.45
C HIS A 379 -8.32 24.52 48.81
N GLU A 380 -7.67 25.63 48.99
CA GLU A 380 -6.48 25.73 49.85
C GLU A 380 -6.89 25.44 51.29
N THR A 381 -6.29 24.46 51.92
CA THR A 381 -6.27 24.36 53.37
C THR A 381 -4.84 24.38 53.83
N ALA A 382 -4.59 25.42 54.61
CA ALA A 382 -3.38 25.69 55.36
C ALA A 382 -3.05 24.58 56.38
N GLY A 383 -1.77 24.43 56.62
CA GLY A 383 -1.20 23.42 57.51
C GLY A 383 -1.58 23.50 58.98
N THR A 384 -1.42 22.39 59.64
CA THR A 384 -1.00 22.36 61.05
C THR A 384 -0.16 21.14 61.34
N ASN A 385 0.90 21.41 62.10
CA ASN A 385 1.89 20.53 62.72
C ASN A 385 1.28 19.38 63.52
N GLY A 386 2.04 18.29 63.61
CA GLY A 386 2.01 17.56 64.88
C GLY A 386 2.36 16.07 64.78
N THR A 387 3.54 15.78 65.23
CA THR A 387 4.01 14.73 66.13
C THR A 387 4.40 13.36 65.53
N ARG A 388 5.69 13.12 65.73
CA ARG A 388 6.35 11.80 65.73
C ARG A 388 5.75 10.90 66.83
N VAL A 389 5.60 9.60 66.50
CA VAL A 389 5.75 8.52 67.49
C VAL A 389 6.56 7.40 66.86
N ASN A 390 7.67 7.07 67.51
CA ASN A 390 8.50 5.89 67.33
C ASN A 390 7.81 4.65 67.90
N GLY A 391 8.09 3.51 67.32
CA GLY A 391 7.75 2.19 67.93
C GLY A 391 8.21 1.07 67.02
N SER A 392 9.28 0.65 67.21
CA SER A 392 10.15 -0.53 67.32
C SER A 392 9.50 -1.90 67.28
N ASN A 393 10.19 -2.78 66.57
CA ASN A 393 10.46 -4.21 66.82
C ASN A 393 9.36 -5.26 66.61
N GLY A 394 9.77 -6.27 65.85
CA GLY A 394 9.23 -7.63 65.99
C GLY A 394 9.58 -8.50 64.82
N ALA A 395 10.71 -9.19 64.93
CA ALA A 395 11.08 -10.33 64.07
C ALA A 395 10.22 -11.56 64.45
N SER A 396 9.94 -12.42 63.46
CA SER A 396 10.28 -13.87 63.51
C SER A 396 9.58 -14.68 62.41
N ASN A 397 10.42 -15.36 61.68
CA ASN A 397 10.42 -16.78 61.25
C ASN A 397 9.12 -17.50 60.86
N GLY A 398 9.20 -18.16 59.67
CA GLY A 398 9.04 -19.58 59.60
C GLY A 398 7.91 -20.07 58.70
N HIS A 399 8.31 -20.73 57.74
CA HIS A 399 7.90 -21.81 56.83
C HIS A 399 7.70 -21.44 55.41
#